data_efed28f692158c3b91458dc52506a580
#
_entry.id   efed28f692158c3b91458dc52506a580
#
_cell.length_a   1.000
_cell.length_b   1.000
_cell.length_c   1.000
_cell.angle_alpha   90.00
_cell.angle_beta   90.00
_cell.angle_gamma   90.00
#
_symmetry.space_group_name_H-M   'P 1'
#
loop_
_entity.id
_entity.type
_entity.pdbx_description
1 polymer ?
#
loop_
_entity_poly.entity_id
_entity_poly.type
_entity_poly.pdbx_seq_one_letter_code
_entity_poly.pdbx_strand_id
1 'polypeptide(L)'
;SDEPQPTKQTAYFGVNLSGAEFGNVYPGVDGTHYGYPTEKDLDYFKAKGLYLVRFPFRWERIQPTMNGELNATELAKMKKFVKAAEDRNIQILLDMHNFGRYCVYCDGQSSQNNQYAIIGNARCTVDNFCDVWKKLAKEFKDYKNIWGYDIMNEPYEMLASTPWVNIAQACINAIRTIDTKTTIIVSGDEFSSARRWKECSDNLKTLTDPSNNLIFQAHIYFDSDSSGNYNKGYDEDGATVQTGVARLKPFVDWLKENNKRGFVGEYGIPDTDGRWMDILDAALKYLQENGINGTYWSAGPRWGDYP
;
A
#
# COMPACT_ATOMS: atom_id res chain seq x y z
N SER A 1 18.85 38.09 3.61
CA SER A 1 18.87 36.89 4.47
C SER A 1 18.43 35.70 3.66
N ASP A 2 19.43 34.91 3.22
CA ASP A 2 19.20 33.67 2.51
C ASP A 2 18.68 32.64 3.51
N GLU A 3 17.37 32.39 3.54
CA GLU A 3 16.87 31.18 4.15
C GLU A 3 17.38 29.99 3.32
N PRO A 4 17.96 28.97 3.95
CA PRO A 4 18.38 27.79 3.22
C PRO A 4 17.16 27.14 2.57
N GLN A 5 17.19 27.04 1.25
CA GLN A 5 16.20 26.27 0.51
C GLN A 5 16.14 24.85 1.10
N PRO A 6 14.95 24.30 1.34
CA PRO A 6 14.86 22.94 1.83
C PRO A 6 15.60 22.03 0.86
N THR A 7 16.57 21.31 1.39
CA THR A 7 17.30 20.29 0.64
C THR A 7 16.27 19.38 -0.02
N LYS A 8 16.33 19.26 -1.34
CA LYS A 8 15.45 18.40 -2.15
C LYS A 8 15.50 17.01 -1.53
N GLN A 9 14.39 16.58 -0.92
CA GLN A 9 14.34 15.28 -0.25
C GLN A 9 14.61 14.21 -1.30
N THR A 10 15.64 13.42 -1.08
CA THR A 10 15.99 12.33 -2.00
C THR A 10 14.84 11.34 -2.00
N ALA A 11 14.31 11.01 -3.18
CA ALA A 11 13.30 9.98 -3.29
C ALA A 11 13.91 8.62 -2.96
N TYR A 12 13.25 7.88 -2.07
CA TYR A 12 13.66 6.52 -1.70
C TYR A 12 12.80 5.52 -2.45
N PHE A 13 13.45 4.53 -3.07
CA PHE A 13 12.78 3.41 -3.68
C PHE A 13 13.01 2.17 -2.82
N GLY A 14 11.95 1.44 -2.59
CA GLY A 14 11.95 0.24 -1.77
C GLY A 14 11.19 -0.90 -2.45
N VAL A 15 10.67 -1.80 -1.64
CA VAL A 15 10.04 -3.01 -2.10
C VAL A 15 8.82 -3.35 -1.26
N ASN A 16 7.82 -3.98 -1.89
CA ASN A 16 6.76 -4.69 -1.19
C ASN A 16 7.28 -6.06 -0.77
N LEU A 17 7.30 -6.35 0.54
CA LEU A 17 7.59 -7.69 1.05
C LEU A 17 6.29 -8.44 1.27
N SER A 18 5.85 -9.12 0.23
CA SER A 18 4.63 -9.92 0.20
C SER A 18 4.76 -11.21 0.98
N GLY A 19 3.63 -11.74 1.43
CA GLY A 19 3.55 -13.04 2.08
C GLY A 19 2.47 -13.11 3.16
N ALA A 20 2.40 -12.15 4.06
CA ALA A 20 1.42 -12.12 5.14
C ALA A 20 -0.02 -11.87 4.64
N GLU A 21 -0.18 -11.24 3.47
CA GLU A 21 -1.47 -11.01 2.81
C GLU A 21 -1.91 -12.18 1.91
N PHE A 22 -1.05 -13.16 1.69
CA PHE A 22 -1.29 -14.25 0.74
C PHE A 22 -2.45 -15.16 1.16
N GLY A 23 -3.01 -15.81 0.13
CA GLY A 23 -4.12 -16.73 0.26
C GLY A 23 -5.41 -16.06 0.74
N ASN A 24 -6.52 -16.54 0.24
CA ASN A 24 -7.83 -16.05 0.63
C ASN A 24 -8.55 -17.07 1.54
N VAL A 25 -7.78 -17.85 2.28
CA VAL A 25 -8.28 -18.76 3.31
C VAL A 25 -8.09 -18.08 4.66
N TYR A 26 -9.18 -17.81 5.37
CA TYR A 26 -9.14 -17.09 6.64
C TYR A 26 -9.73 -17.92 7.77
N PRO A 27 -9.05 -17.97 8.93
CA PRO A 27 -7.80 -17.29 9.25
C PRO A 27 -6.59 -17.81 8.47
N GLY A 28 -6.65 -19.05 7.94
CA GLY A 28 -5.55 -19.68 7.26
C GLY A 28 -4.49 -20.23 8.22
N VAL A 29 -3.48 -20.90 7.66
CA VAL A 29 -2.36 -21.49 8.39
C VAL A 29 -1.07 -20.86 7.90
N ASP A 30 -0.32 -20.27 8.84
CA ASP A 30 1.00 -19.72 8.56
C ASP A 30 1.95 -20.84 8.07
N GLY A 31 2.70 -20.53 7.02
CA GLY A 31 3.55 -21.50 6.32
C GLY A 31 2.83 -22.30 5.24
N THR A 32 1.51 -22.35 5.24
CA THR A 32 0.68 -23.04 4.24
C THR A 32 -0.03 -22.06 3.31
N HIS A 33 -0.86 -21.19 3.85
CA HIS A 33 -1.68 -20.25 3.10
C HIS A 33 -1.00 -18.89 2.94
N TYR A 34 -0.22 -18.50 3.92
CA TYR A 34 0.51 -17.23 3.96
C TYR A 34 1.82 -17.41 4.73
N GLY A 35 2.64 -16.38 4.77
CA GLY A 35 3.88 -16.38 5.55
C GLY A 35 4.44 -14.99 5.74
N TYR A 36 5.09 -14.76 6.89
CA TYR A 36 5.71 -13.49 7.19
C TYR A 36 7.11 -13.42 6.58
N PRO A 37 7.53 -12.23 6.09
CA PRO A 37 8.92 -12.00 5.73
C PRO A 37 9.84 -12.22 6.93
N THR A 38 11.09 -12.57 6.67
CA THR A 38 12.08 -12.93 7.69
C THR A 38 13.18 -11.88 7.79
N GLU A 39 14.04 -12.01 8.81
CA GLU A 39 15.25 -11.21 8.92
C GLU A 39 16.19 -11.38 7.72
N LYS A 40 16.22 -12.57 7.10
CA LYS A 40 16.99 -12.81 5.87
C LYS A 40 16.52 -11.93 4.72
N ASP A 41 15.21 -11.75 4.57
CA ASP A 41 14.63 -10.86 3.56
C ASP A 41 15.07 -9.42 3.82
N LEU A 42 15.01 -8.98 5.07
CA LEU A 42 15.44 -7.62 5.45
C LEU A 42 16.93 -7.42 5.20
N ASP A 43 17.78 -8.38 5.57
CA ASP A 43 19.23 -8.33 5.33
C ASP A 43 19.55 -8.25 3.84
N TYR A 44 18.84 -9.02 3.02
CA TYR A 44 18.99 -8.99 1.58
C TYR A 44 18.72 -7.60 0.99
N PHE A 45 17.59 -6.98 1.36
CA PHE A 45 17.23 -5.67 0.82
C PHE A 45 18.08 -4.55 1.41
N LYS A 46 18.49 -4.65 2.67
CA LYS A 46 19.46 -3.74 3.25
C LYS A 46 20.78 -3.74 2.47
N ALA A 47 21.28 -4.92 2.12
CA ALA A 47 22.49 -5.08 1.32
C ALA A 47 22.37 -4.46 -0.08
N LYS A 48 21.14 -4.37 -0.62
CA LYS A 48 20.82 -3.69 -1.89
C LYS A 48 20.59 -2.18 -1.75
N GLY A 49 20.69 -1.64 -0.53
CA GLY A 49 20.45 -0.23 -0.27
C GLY A 49 18.95 0.16 -0.25
N LEU A 50 18.06 -0.81 -0.08
CA LEU A 50 16.62 -0.58 -0.02
C LEU A 50 16.17 -0.48 1.44
N TYR A 51 15.86 0.73 1.89
CA TYR A 51 15.53 1.02 3.29
C TYR A 51 14.04 1.33 3.52
N LEU A 52 13.21 1.13 2.51
CA LEU A 52 11.76 1.34 2.58
C LEU A 52 11.05 0.05 2.17
N VAL A 53 10.22 -0.47 3.06
CA VAL A 53 9.45 -1.70 2.84
C VAL A 53 7.98 -1.43 3.05
N ARG A 54 7.18 -1.69 2.03
CA ARG A 54 5.74 -1.78 2.15
C ARG A 54 5.40 -3.19 2.57
N PHE A 55 4.71 -3.32 3.72
CA PHE A 55 4.40 -4.60 4.35
C PHE A 55 2.89 -4.86 4.28
N PRO A 56 2.43 -5.64 3.28
CA PRO A 56 1.02 -5.99 3.18
C PRO A 56 0.63 -7.05 4.22
N PHE A 57 -0.53 -6.84 4.83
CA PHE A 57 -1.17 -7.78 5.75
C PHE A 57 -2.68 -7.80 5.51
N ARG A 58 -3.37 -8.77 6.09
CA ARG A 58 -4.82 -8.90 5.94
C ARG A 58 -5.57 -8.54 7.20
N TRP A 59 -6.62 -7.74 7.04
CA TRP A 59 -7.53 -7.36 8.10
C TRP A 59 -8.13 -8.58 8.81
N GLU A 60 -8.60 -9.58 8.03
CA GLU A 60 -9.21 -10.79 8.55
C GLU A 60 -8.31 -11.59 9.51
N ARG A 61 -7.00 -11.53 9.31
CA ARG A 61 -6.03 -12.23 10.15
C ARG A 61 -5.69 -11.48 11.42
N ILE A 62 -5.52 -10.17 11.30
CA ILE A 62 -5.18 -9.34 12.47
C ILE A 62 -6.40 -9.08 13.36
N GLN A 63 -7.59 -9.01 12.79
CA GLN A 63 -8.85 -8.83 13.53
C GLN A 63 -9.90 -9.82 12.99
N PRO A 64 -9.91 -11.06 13.46
CA PRO A 64 -10.80 -12.09 12.93
C PRO A 64 -12.28 -11.90 13.30
N THR A 65 -12.57 -11.06 14.29
CA THR A 65 -13.93 -10.66 14.67
C THR A 65 -14.06 -9.16 14.59
N MET A 66 -15.07 -8.67 13.86
CA MET A 66 -15.34 -7.23 13.76
C MET A 66 -15.43 -6.57 15.12
N ASN A 67 -14.75 -5.45 15.30
CA ASN A 67 -14.60 -4.72 16.56
C ASN A 67 -14.00 -5.54 17.71
N GLY A 68 -13.52 -6.75 17.42
CA GLY A 68 -12.88 -7.61 18.41
C GLY A 68 -11.43 -7.22 18.68
N GLU A 69 -10.83 -7.91 19.64
CA GLU A 69 -9.42 -7.76 19.94
C GLU A 69 -8.55 -8.15 18.73
N LEU A 70 -7.39 -7.54 18.60
CA LEU A 70 -6.40 -7.97 17.62
C LEU A 70 -5.93 -9.39 18.00
N ASN A 71 -5.74 -10.24 16.99
CA ASN A 71 -5.20 -11.57 17.20
C ASN A 71 -3.78 -11.47 17.77
N ALA A 72 -3.56 -11.98 18.98
CA ALA A 72 -2.31 -11.82 19.71
C ALA A 72 -1.11 -12.45 18.97
N THR A 73 -1.33 -13.61 18.33
CA THR A 73 -0.28 -14.32 17.59
C THR A 73 0.13 -13.57 16.35
N GLU A 74 -0.83 -13.11 15.55
CA GLU A 74 -0.55 -12.32 14.34
C GLU A 74 0.08 -10.98 14.69
N LEU A 75 -0.41 -10.31 15.73
CA LEU A 75 0.17 -9.04 16.20
C LEU A 75 1.63 -9.22 16.63
N ALA A 76 1.94 -10.29 17.35
CA ALA A 76 3.30 -10.60 17.77
C ALA A 76 4.24 -10.82 16.57
N LYS A 77 3.76 -11.48 15.51
CA LYS A 77 4.55 -11.65 14.27
C LYS A 77 4.79 -10.33 13.55
N MET A 78 3.79 -9.48 13.45
CA MET A 78 3.92 -8.14 12.87
C MET A 78 4.93 -7.29 13.66
N LYS A 79 4.82 -7.30 14.98
CA LYS A 79 5.76 -6.56 15.86
C LYS A 79 7.19 -7.07 15.74
N LYS A 80 7.37 -8.39 15.67
CA LYS A 80 8.68 -9.00 15.47
C LYS A 80 9.32 -8.53 14.16
N PHE A 81 8.56 -8.52 13.08
CA PHE A 81 9.02 -8.03 11.78
C PHE A 81 9.37 -6.54 11.82
N VAL A 82 8.50 -5.71 12.37
CA VAL A 82 8.74 -4.26 12.51
C VAL A 82 9.99 -3.98 13.35
N LYS A 83 10.18 -4.70 14.46
CA LYS A 83 11.36 -4.56 15.32
C LYS A 83 12.64 -4.99 14.60
N ALA A 84 12.62 -6.10 13.88
CA ALA A 84 13.75 -6.54 13.07
C ALA A 84 14.16 -5.49 12.02
N ALA A 85 13.17 -4.86 11.40
CA ALA A 85 13.40 -3.75 10.47
C ALA A 85 13.95 -2.50 11.18
N GLU A 86 13.44 -2.17 12.37
CA GLU A 86 13.93 -1.04 13.18
C GLU A 86 15.41 -1.22 13.51
N ASP A 87 15.82 -2.42 13.92
CA ASP A 87 17.21 -2.76 14.22
C ASP A 87 18.14 -2.59 13.00
N ARG A 88 17.59 -2.57 11.80
CA ARG A 88 18.32 -2.41 10.52
C ARG A 88 18.15 -1.04 9.89
N ASN A 89 17.49 -0.11 10.57
CA ASN A 89 17.12 1.20 10.04
C ASN A 89 16.27 1.13 8.76
N ILE A 90 15.44 0.09 8.62
CA ILE A 90 14.49 -0.06 7.53
C ILE A 90 13.14 0.51 7.96
N GLN A 91 12.59 1.40 7.15
CA GLN A 91 11.28 2.00 7.34
C GLN A 91 10.19 1.07 6.82
N ILE A 92 9.09 0.98 7.55
CA ILE A 92 7.96 0.09 7.24
C ILE A 92 6.69 0.89 7.01
N LEU A 93 6.02 0.61 5.89
CA LEU A 93 4.62 0.97 5.69
C LEU A 93 3.75 -0.21 6.07
N LEU A 94 2.81 0.01 6.96
CA LEU A 94 1.79 -1.00 7.29
C LEU A 94 0.64 -0.89 6.30
N ASP A 95 0.56 -1.83 5.37
CA ASP A 95 -0.43 -1.87 4.30
C ASP A 95 -1.54 -2.87 4.60
N MET A 96 -2.75 -2.37 4.91
CA MET A 96 -3.94 -3.21 4.99
C MET A 96 -4.42 -3.56 3.57
N HIS A 97 -4.09 -4.76 3.12
CA HIS A 97 -4.20 -5.19 1.73
C HIS A 97 -5.57 -5.79 1.40
N ASN A 98 -6.64 -5.02 1.63
CA ASN A 98 -8.01 -5.53 1.67
C ASN A 98 -8.96 -4.99 0.60
N PHE A 99 -8.52 -4.14 -0.31
CA PHE A 99 -9.33 -3.69 -1.46
C PHE A 99 -10.68 -3.05 -1.09
N GLY A 100 -10.77 -2.42 0.09
CA GLY A 100 -11.98 -1.76 0.57
C GLY A 100 -13.06 -2.68 1.15
N ARG A 101 -12.71 -3.93 1.50
CA ARG A 101 -13.66 -4.95 1.95
C ARG A 101 -13.09 -5.90 2.98
N TYR A 102 -13.97 -6.68 3.57
CA TYR A 102 -13.63 -7.69 4.59
C TYR A 102 -14.41 -8.98 4.31
N CYS A 103 -13.75 -10.13 4.52
CA CYS A 103 -14.42 -11.43 4.39
C CYS A 103 -15.30 -11.68 5.61
N VAL A 104 -16.60 -11.51 5.43
CA VAL A 104 -17.58 -11.66 6.54
C VAL A 104 -18.03 -13.09 6.74
N TYR A 105 -17.81 -13.96 5.78
CA TYR A 105 -17.99 -15.41 5.90
C TYR A 105 -16.82 -16.11 5.20
N CYS A 106 -16.08 -16.90 5.97
CA CYS A 106 -14.94 -17.67 5.50
C CYS A 106 -14.99 -19.03 6.20
N ASP A 107 -15.02 -20.13 5.42
CA ASP A 107 -15.11 -21.48 5.99
C ASP A 107 -13.78 -21.99 6.57
N GLY A 108 -12.69 -21.28 6.31
CA GLY A 108 -11.35 -21.65 6.80
C GLY A 108 -10.68 -22.78 6.01
N GLN A 109 -11.32 -23.30 4.98
CA GLN A 109 -10.82 -24.43 4.18
C GLN A 109 -10.48 -24.06 2.74
N SER A 110 -11.29 -23.20 2.12
CA SER A 110 -11.06 -22.75 0.77
C SER A 110 -11.54 -21.31 0.59
N SER A 111 -11.08 -20.66 -0.48
CA SER A 111 -11.55 -19.32 -0.85
C SER A 111 -12.88 -19.31 -1.62
N GLN A 112 -13.35 -20.47 -2.09
CA GLN A 112 -14.48 -20.55 -3.01
C GLN A 112 -15.81 -20.09 -2.41
N ASN A 113 -16.00 -20.28 -1.10
CA ASN A 113 -17.21 -19.91 -0.40
C ASN A 113 -17.09 -18.56 0.35
N ASN A 114 -16.00 -17.84 0.18
CA ASN A 114 -15.81 -16.55 0.83
C ASN A 114 -16.88 -15.54 0.39
N GLN A 115 -17.42 -14.83 1.38
CA GLN A 115 -18.33 -13.72 1.16
C GLN A 115 -17.70 -12.45 1.70
N TYR A 116 -17.52 -11.47 0.83
CA TYR A 116 -16.95 -10.18 1.19
C TYR A 116 -18.04 -9.12 1.31
N ALA A 117 -17.89 -8.24 2.30
CA ALA A 117 -18.68 -7.04 2.42
C ALA A 117 -17.80 -5.82 2.18
N ILE A 118 -18.25 -4.93 1.31
CA ILE A 118 -17.58 -3.64 1.04
C ILE A 118 -17.82 -2.72 2.25
N ILE A 119 -16.81 -1.94 2.64
CA ILE A 119 -16.94 -0.95 3.74
C ILE A 119 -18.10 -0.01 3.44
N GLY A 120 -19.02 0.10 4.39
CA GLY A 120 -20.30 0.81 4.25
C GLY A 120 -21.51 -0.13 4.24
N ASN A 121 -21.29 -1.43 3.99
CA ASN A 121 -22.30 -2.46 4.20
C ASN A 121 -22.55 -2.65 5.71
N ALA A 122 -23.76 -3.09 6.08
CA ALA A 122 -24.11 -3.33 7.49
C ALA A 122 -23.18 -4.35 8.18
N ARG A 123 -22.60 -5.27 7.44
CA ARG A 123 -21.68 -6.30 7.95
C ARG A 123 -20.20 -5.87 7.95
N CYS A 124 -19.90 -4.71 7.38
CA CYS A 124 -18.56 -4.11 7.35
C CYS A 124 -18.72 -2.59 7.34
N THR A 125 -18.93 -2.00 8.51
CA THR A 125 -19.24 -0.58 8.64
C THR A 125 -17.98 0.29 8.58
N VAL A 126 -18.15 1.58 8.34
CA VAL A 126 -17.06 2.56 8.46
C VAL A 126 -16.47 2.51 9.88
N ASP A 127 -17.32 2.38 10.91
CA ASP A 127 -16.86 2.29 12.30
C ASP A 127 -16.02 1.02 12.55
N ASN A 128 -16.34 -0.10 11.91
CA ASN A 128 -15.50 -1.30 11.97
C ASN A 128 -14.09 -1.03 11.42
N PHE A 129 -14.00 -0.34 10.30
CA PHE A 129 -12.72 0.04 9.71
C PHE A 129 -11.94 1.01 10.61
N CYS A 130 -12.61 2.01 11.16
CA CYS A 130 -12.01 2.93 12.12
C CYS A 130 -11.51 2.22 13.37
N ASP A 131 -12.25 1.22 13.88
CA ASP A 131 -11.89 0.46 15.07
C ASP A 131 -10.57 -0.30 14.90
N VAL A 132 -10.41 -1.05 13.82
CA VAL A 132 -9.16 -1.79 13.60
C VAL A 132 -7.96 -0.87 13.49
N TRP A 133 -8.10 0.26 12.81
CA TRP A 133 -6.98 1.21 12.71
C TRP A 133 -6.66 1.93 14.01
N LYS A 134 -7.63 2.23 14.85
CA LYS A 134 -7.34 2.75 16.20
C LYS A 134 -6.54 1.74 17.01
N LYS A 135 -6.91 0.46 16.96
CA LYS A 135 -6.20 -0.62 17.64
C LYS A 135 -4.78 -0.82 17.10
N LEU A 136 -4.62 -0.84 15.79
CA LEU A 136 -3.30 -0.92 15.16
C LEU A 136 -2.42 0.29 15.48
N ALA A 137 -2.94 1.49 15.40
CA ALA A 137 -2.21 2.71 15.73
C ALA A 137 -1.72 2.70 17.19
N LYS A 138 -2.54 2.25 18.12
CA LYS A 138 -2.15 2.10 19.53
C LYS A 138 -0.96 1.16 19.70
N GLU A 139 -0.90 0.08 18.92
CA GLU A 139 0.16 -0.92 19.00
C GLU A 139 1.47 -0.48 18.32
N PHE A 140 1.40 0.36 17.27
CA PHE A 140 2.56 0.67 16.45
C PHE A 140 3.08 2.11 16.57
N LYS A 141 2.37 3.02 17.21
CA LYS A 141 2.74 4.45 17.28
C LYS A 141 4.11 4.74 17.91
N ASP A 142 4.61 3.86 18.77
CA ASP A 142 5.86 4.08 19.49
C ASP A 142 7.09 3.47 18.78
N TYR A 143 6.91 2.74 17.68
CA TYR A 143 8.02 2.29 16.84
C TYR A 143 8.59 3.48 16.05
N LYS A 144 9.90 3.57 15.98
CA LYS A 144 10.60 4.69 15.33
C LYS A 144 10.64 4.58 13.81
N ASN A 145 10.38 3.40 13.27
CA ASN A 145 10.54 3.07 11.86
C ASN A 145 9.21 2.84 11.12
N ILE A 146 8.08 3.24 11.65
CA ILE A 146 6.83 3.27 10.90
C ILE A 146 6.83 4.51 10.00
N TRP A 147 7.05 4.29 8.71
CA TRP A 147 7.03 5.35 7.72
C TRP A 147 5.61 5.86 7.48
N GLY A 148 4.62 4.99 7.60
CA GLY A 148 3.22 5.37 7.51
C GLY A 148 2.24 4.23 7.72
N TYR A 149 1.01 4.60 8.01
CA TYR A 149 -0.16 3.73 7.99
C TYR A 149 -0.80 3.84 6.61
N ASP A 150 -0.63 2.81 5.80
CA ASP A 150 -1.25 2.67 4.48
C ASP A 150 -2.63 2.01 4.68
N ILE A 151 -3.62 2.86 4.87
CA ILE A 151 -4.87 2.46 5.52
C ILE A 151 -5.72 1.48 4.72
N MET A 152 -5.59 1.47 3.38
CA MET A 152 -6.30 0.51 2.54
C MET A 152 -5.64 0.38 1.17
N ASN A 153 -5.24 -0.84 0.83
CA ASN A 153 -4.78 -1.16 -0.52
C ASN A 153 -5.96 -1.16 -1.51
N GLU A 154 -5.79 -0.46 -2.60
CA GLU A 154 -6.60 -0.52 -3.83
C GLU A 154 -8.12 -0.63 -3.62
N PRO A 155 -8.79 0.33 -2.95
CA PRO A 155 -10.24 0.33 -2.94
C PRO A 155 -10.78 0.38 -4.37
N TYR A 156 -11.80 -0.42 -4.66
CA TYR A 156 -12.46 -0.42 -5.98
C TYR A 156 -13.93 -0.77 -5.85
N GLU A 157 -14.72 -0.28 -6.78
CA GLU A 157 -16.18 -0.50 -6.80
C GLU A 157 -16.82 -0.25 -5.42
N MET A 158 -16.42 0.85 -4.79
CA MET A 158 -16.95 1.23 -3.48
C MET A 158 -18.43 1.62 -3.60
N LEU A 159 -19.17 1.45 -2.50
CA LEU A 159 -20.60 1.78 -2.49
C LEU A 159 -20.82 3.27 -2.72
N ALA A 160 -21.74 3.61 -3.63
CA ALA A 160 -22.07 5.01 -3.95
C ALA A 160 -22.57 5.79 -2.71
N SER A 161 -23.27 5.10 -1.82
CA SER A 161 -23.75 5.68 -0.55
C SER A 161 -22.63 5.92 0.49
N THR A 162 -21.47 5.31 0.29
CA THR A 162 -20.33 5.40 1.21
C THR A 162 -19.04 5.49 0.38
N PRO A 163 -18.79 6.64 -0.26
CA PRO A 163 -17.63 6.79 -1.14
C PRO A 163 -16.33 6.74 -0.36
N TRP A 164 -15.28 6.28 -1.03
CA TRP A 164 -13.96 6.07 -0.42
C TRP A 164 -13.43 7.34 0.30
N VAL A 165 -13.64 8.53 -0.26
CA VAL A 165 -13.20 9.78 0.37
C VAL A 165 -13.79 9.96 1.76
N ASN A 166 -15.05 9.59 1.98
CA ASN A 166 -15.71 9.68 3.27
C ASN A 166 -15.18 8.62 4.26
N ILE A 167 -14.92 7.42 3.77
CA ILE A 167 -14.32 6.34 4.56
C ILE A 167 -12.91 6.74 5.01
N ALA A 168 -12.11 7.25 4.09
CA ALA A 168 -10.75 7.70 4.39
C ALA A 168 -10.74 8.83 5.43
N GLN A 169 -11.64 9.81 5.30
CA GLN A 169 -11.74 10.90 6.26
C GLN A 169 -12.10 10.40 7.67
N ALA A 170 -13.05 9.48 7.78
CA ALA A 170 -13.42 8.89 9.06
C ALA A 170 -12.24 8.14 9.71
N CYS A 171 -11.50 7.38 8.91
CA CYS A 171 -10.31 6.65 9.38
C CYS A 171 -9.19 7.59 9.84
N ILE A 172 -8.91 8.65 9.08
CA ILE A 172 -7.94 9.69 9.48
C ILE A 172 -8.31 10.26 10.84
N ASN A 173 -9.56 10.67 11.00
CA ASN A 173 -10.04 11.24 12.26
C ASN A 173 -9.90 10.25 13.42
N ALA A 174 -10.23 8.98 13.18
CA ALA A 174 -10.12 7.92 14.19
C ALA A 174 -8.67 7.68 14.62
N ILE A 175 -7.75 7.54 13.67
CA ILE A 175 -6.32 7.36 13.95
C ILE A 175 -5.79 8.54 14.78
N ARG A 176 -6.19 9.76 14.46
CA ARG A 176 -5.70 10.97 15.14
C ARG A 176 -6.17 11.09 16.57
N THR A 177 -7.16 10.33 17.02
CA THR A 177 -7.49 10.19 18.44
C THR A 177 -6.45 9.38 19.22
N ILE A 178 -5.61 8.61 18.54
CA ILE A 178 -4.61 7.69 19.12
C ILE A 178 -3.18 8.14 18.82
N ASP A 179 -2.91 8.49 17.58
CA ASP A 179 -1.58 8.81 17.06
C ASP A 179 -1.64 10.11 16.24
N THR A 180 -1.01 11.15 16.76
CA THR A 180 -1.00 12.47 16.13
C THR A 180 0.27 12.74 15.30
N LYS A 181 1.14 11.76 15.12
CA LYS A 181 2.46 11.95 14.51
C LYS A 181 2.67 11.15 13.22
N THR A 182 2.28 9.87 13.21
CA THR A 182 2.59 8.98 12.09
C THR A 182 1.89 9.44 10.81
N THR A 183 2.62 9.41 9.71
CA THR A 183 2.05 9.68 8.39
C THR A 183 0.92 8.71 8.08
N ILE A 184 -0.19 9.23 7.57
CA ILE A 184 -1.28 8.42 7.03
C ILE A 184 -1.18 8.45 5.50
N ILE A 185 -1.18 7.27 4.90
CA ILE A 185 -1.07 7.09 3.45
C ILE A 185 -2.43 6.68 2.92
N VAL A 186 -2.94 7.46 1.97
CA VAL A 186 -4.27 7.28 1.40
C VAL A 186 -4.16 6.85 -0.05
N SER A 187 -4.65 5.64 -0.35
CA SER A 187 -4.78 5.16 -1.73
C SER A 187 -5.86 5.90 -2.50
N GLY A 188 -5.73 5.95 -3.81
CA GLY A 188 -6.79 6.41 -4.69
C GLY A 188 -7.90 5.39 -4.84
N ASP A 189 -9.00 5.83 -5.42
CA ASP A 189 -10.12 4.98 -5.81
C ASP A 189 -9.77 4.16 -7.07
N GLU A 190 -10.61 3.18 -7.40
CA GLU A 190 -10.47 2.32 -8.58
C GLU A 190 -9.03 1.79 -8.73
N PHE A 191 -8.66 0.92 -7.77
CA PHE A 191 -7.35 0.27 -7.69
C PHE A 191 -6.16 1.24 -7.49
N SER A 192 -6.42 2.42 -6.95
CA SER A 192 -5.39 3.47 -6.74
C SER A 192 -4.66 3.86 -8.03
N SER A 193 -5.36 3.83 -9.16
CA SER A 193 -4.77 4.02 -10.48
C SER A 193 -4.14 5.40 -10.65
N ALA A 194 -2.85 5.46 -10.92
CA ALA A 194 -2.17 6.70 -11.31
C ALA A 194 -2.74 7.26 -12.61
N ARG A 195 -2.95 6.38 -13.58
CA ARG A 195 -3.46 6.71 -14.92
C ARG A 195 -4.84 7.38 -14.88
N ARG A 196 -5.71 6.90 -13.98
CA ARG A 196 -7.09 7.39 -13.83
C ARG A 196 -7.25 8.30 -12.62
N TRP A 197 -6.16 8.82 -12.07
CA TRP A 197 -6.20 9.55 -10.79
C TRP A 197 -7.15 10.75 -10.83
N LYS A 198 -7.04 11.61 -11.83
CA LYS A 198 -7.91 12.80 -11.95
C LYS A 198 -9.38 12.44 -12.17
N GLU A 199 -9.64 11.34 -12.86
CA GLU A 199 -10.99 10.86 -13.12
C GLU A 199 -11.65 10.26 -11.87
N CYS A 200 -10.91 9.44 -11.10
CA CYS A 200 -11.47 8.62 -10.03
C CYS A 200 -11.19 9.14 -8.63
N SER A 201 -10.13 9.93 -8.44
CA SER A 201 -9.58 10.24 -7.11
C SER A 201 -9.40 11.74 -6.84
N ASP A 202 -9.87 12.61 -7.74
CA ASP A 202 -9.73 14.06 -7.56
C ASP A 202 -10.34 14.57 -6.25
N ASN A 203 -11.42 13.97 -5.79
CA ASN A 203 -12.09 14.38 -4.55
C ASN A 203 -11.26 14.14 -3.28
N LEU A 204 -10.19 13.35 -3.35
CA LEU A 204 -9.28 13.15 -2.21
C LEU A 204 -8.56 14.44 -1.78
N LYS A 205 -8.50 15.44 -2.65
CA LYS A 205 -7.98 16.77 -2.31
C LYS A 205 -8.74 17.46 -1.17
N THR A 206 -9.97 17.03 -0.91
CA THR A 206 -10.82 17.57 0.16
C THR A 206 -10.52 17.00 1.54
N LEU A 207 -9.71 15.93 1.62
CA LEU A 207 -9.33 15.32 2.89
C LEU A 207 -8.57 16.32 3.77
N THR A 208 -8.89 16.30 5.04
CA THR A 208 -8.20 17.09 6.07
C THR A 208 -7.61 16.18 7.13
N ASP A 209 -6.46 16.58 7.67
CA ASP A 209 -5.80 15.87 8.76
C ASP A 209 -5.40 16.90 9.83
N PRO A 210 -5.86 16.75 11.08
CA PRO A 210 -5.45 17.66 12.17
C PRO A 210 -3.94 17.76 12.34
N SER A 211 -3.19 16.71 11.99
CA SER A 211 -1.73 16.67 12.07
C SER A 211 -1.04 17.14 10.79
N ASN A 212 -1.79 17.46 9.75
CA ASN A 212 -1.27 17.87 8.44
C ASN A 212 -0.16 16.92 7.92
N ASN A 213 -0.42 15.62 7.97
CA ASN A 213 0.58 14.60 7.65
C ASN A 213 -0.01 13.45 6.81
N LEU A 214 -0.52 13.80 5.63
CA LEU A 214 -1.03 12.85 4.65
C LEU A 214 -0.06 12.70 3.49
N ILE A 215 0.04 11.48 2.98
CA ILE A 215 0.65 11.15 1.68
C ILE A 215 -0.40 10.43 0.85
N PHE A 216 -0.50 10.76 -0.44
CA PHE A 216 -1.40 10.10 -1.38
C PHE A 216 -0.64 9.07 -2.18
N GLN A 217 -1.23 7.88 -2.33
CA GLN A 217 -0.59 6.74 -2.96
C GLN A 217 -1.29 6.36 -4.26
N ALA A 218 -0.51 6.24 -5.32
CA ALA A 218 -0.95 5.66 -6.58
C ALA A 218 -0.20 4.38 -6.90
N HIS A 219 -0.83 3.53 -7.70
CA HIS A 219 -0.24 2.32 -8.26
C HIS A 219 -0.16 2.44 -9.78
N ILE A 220 0.83 1.81 -10.39
CA ILE A 220 1.03 1.84 -11.82
C ILE A 220 1.63 0.53 -12.32
N TYR A 221 1.08 0.04 -13.43
CA TYR A 221 1.66 -1.01 -14.25
C TYR A 221 1.65 -0.58 -15.71
N PHE A 222 2.48 -1.19 -16.54
CA PHE A 222 2.75 -0.69 -17.90
C PHE A 222 2.08 -1.51 -19.00
N ASP A 223 1.39 -2.59 -18.64
CA ASP A 223 0.58 -3.36 -19.58
C ASP A 223 -0.68 -2.58 -20.01
N SER A 224 -1.30 -2.99 -21.11
CA SER A 224 -2.36 -2.19 -21.77
C SER A 224 -3.57 -1.96 -20.88
N ASP A 225 -3.93 -2.93 -20.03
CA ASP A 225 -5.04 -2.83 -19.10
C ASP A 225 -4.64 -2.34 -17.68
N SER A 226 -3.37 -2.05 -17.49
CA SER A 226 -2.81 -1.57 -16.21
C SER A 226 -2.96 -2.56 -15.05
N SER A 227 -3.19 -3.84 -15.33
CA SER A 227 -3.44 -4.86 -14.29
C SER A 227 -2.17 -5.37 -13.60
N GLY A 228 -1.02 -5.26 -14.26
CA GLY A 228 0.22 -5.90 -13.81
C GLY A 228 0.29 -7.40 -14.12
N ASN A 229 -0.68 -7.95 -14.83
CA ASN A 229 -0.69 -9.37 -15.23
C ASN A 229 0.23 -9.63 -16.43
N TYR A 230 0.47 -8.63 -17.26
CA TYR A 230 1.33 -8.71 -18.45
C TYR A 230 1.02 -9.94 -19.33
N ASN A 231 -0.29 -10.15 -19.58
CA ASN A 231 -0.77 -11.30 -20.37
C ASN A 231 -0.39 -11.22 -21.84
N LYS A 232 0.01 -10.05 -22.31
CA LYS A 232 0.48 -9.79 -23.68
C LYS A 232 1.95 -9.39 -23.67
N GLY A 233 2.60 -9.50 -24.83
CA GLY A 233 3.96 -9.03 -25.01
C GLY A 233 4.04 -7.50 -25.13
N TYR A 234 5.26 -6.98 -25.05
CA TYR A 234 5.56 -5.53 -25.13
C TYR A 234 4.92 -4.88 -26.36
N ASP A 235 5.09 -5.50 -27.55
CA ASP A 235 4.55 -4.95 -28.81
C ASP A 235 3.01 -5.03 -28.83
N GLU A 236 2.43 -6.12 -28.38
CA GLU A 236 0.97 -6.29 -28.35
C GLU A 236 0.31 -5.31 -27.37
N ASP A 237 0.98 -4.95 -26.29
CA ASP A 237 0.51 -3.96 -25.33
C ASP A 237 0.61 -2.51 -25.88
N GLY A 238 1.28 -2.33 -27.00
CA GLY A 238 1.50 -1.01 -27.57
C GLY A 238 2.40 -0.13 -26.69
N ALA A 239 3.28 -0.76 -25.90
CA ALA A 239 4.14 -0.07 -24.97
C ALA A 239 5.27 0.68 -25.70
N THR A 240 5.64 1.83 -25.14
CA THR A 240 6.83 2.61 -25.54
C THR A 240 7.56 3.04 -24.28
N VAL A 241 8.78 3.53 -24.44
CA VAL A 241 9.58 4.06 -23.32
C VAL A 241 8.84 5.17 -22.54
N GLN A 242 7.90 5.87 -23.16
CA GLN A 242 7.11 6.93 -22.56
C GLN A 242 5.88 6.45 -21.78
N THR A 243 5.51 5.18 -21.90
CA THR A 243 4.26 4.65 -21.31
C THR A 243 4.16 4.93 -19.82
N GLY A 244 5.23 4.65 -19.07
CA GLY A 244 5.22 4.84 -17.61
C GLY A 244 5.08 6.30 -17.21
N VAL A 245 5.86 7.18 -17.78
CA VAL A 245 5.80 8.63 -17.50
C VAL A 245 4.44 9.20 -17.87
N ALA A 246 3.90 8.83 -19.03
CA ALA A 246 2.59 9.30 -19.48
C ALA A 246 1.47 8.88 -18.51
N ARG A 247 1.53 7.67 -17.97
CA ARG A 247 0.54 7.17 -17.01
C ARG A 247 0.71 7.74 -15.61
N LEU A 248 1.94 8.12 -15.21
CA LEU A 248 2.19 8.77 -13.92
C LEU A 248 1.77 10.23 -13.92
N LYS A 249 1.80 10.88 -15.08
CA LYS A 249 1.58 12.33 -15.20
C LYS A 249 0.28 12.81 -14.56
N PRO A 250 -0.90 12.17 -14.75
CA PRO A 250 -2.12 12.61 -14.10
C PRO A 250 -2.00 12.67 -12.58
N PHE A 251 -1.35 11.71 -11.96
CA PHE A 251 -1.13 11.68 -10.53
C PHE A 251 -0.12 12.76 -10.08
N VAL A 252 1.01 12.85 -10.74
CA VAL A 252 2.06 13.84 -10.40
C VAL A 252 1.55 15.27 -10.58
N ASP A 253 0.85 15.56 -11.67
CA ASP A 253 0.26 16.86 -11.90
C ASP A 253 -0.78 17.21 -10.83
N TRP A 254 -1.63 16.25 -10.45
CA TRP A 254 -2.62 16.44 -9.38
C TRP A 254 -1.94 16.78 -8.03
N LEU A 255 -0.85 16.11 -7.69
CA LEU A 255 -0.08 16.41 -6.47
C LEU A 255 0.40 17.87 -6.48
N LYS A 256 0.95 18.33 -7.59
CA LYS A 256 1.44 19.70 -7.73
C LYS A 256 0.32 20.73 -7.68
N GLU A 257 -0.75 20.49 -8.44
CA GLU A 257 -1.91 21.38 -8.52
C GLU A 257 -2.58 21.59 -7.16
N ASN A 258 -2.56 20.54 -6.30
CA ASN A 258 -3.21 20.55 -5.00
C ASN A 258 -2.24 20.67 -3.83
N ASN A 259 -0.96 20.86 -4.09
CA ASN A 259 0.11 20.93 -3.07
C ASN A 259 0.08 19.74 -2.10
N LYS A 260 0.09 18.52 -2.67
CA LYS A 260 0.05 17.26 -1.92
C LYS A 260 1.35 16.50 -2.08
N ARG A 261 1.67 15.67 -1.06
CA ARG A 261 2.79 14.72 -1.12
C ARG A 261 2.30 13.40 -1.70
N GLY A 262 3.15 12.75 -2.47
CA GLY A 262 2.81 11.52 -3.17
C GLY A 262 3.76 10.36 -2.91
N PHE A 263 3.26 9.17 -3.23
CA PHE A 263 3.96 7.90 -3.12
C PHE A 263 3.43 6.94 -4.19
N VAL A 264 4.30 6.16 -4.82
CA VAL A 264 3.87 5.11 -5.75
C VAL A 264 4.15 3.76 -5.11
N GLY A 265 3.11 3.19 -4.51
CA GLY A 265 3.21 2.00 -3.67
C GLY A 265 3.41 0.70 -4.42
N GLU A 266 2.98 0.64 -5.67
CA GLU A 266 3.17 -0.53 -6.53
C GLU A 266 3.51 -0.12 -7.95
N TYR A 267 4.53 -0.74 -8.46
CA TYR A 267 4.92 -0.80 -9.86
C TYR A 267 5.75 -2.08 -10.06
N GLY A 268 5.73 -2.63 -11.24
CA GLY A 268 6.48 -3.86 -11.51
C GLY A 268 6.50 -4.16 -12.99
N ILE A 269 7.46 -4.96 -13.41
CA ILE A 269 7.65 -5.38 -14.79
C ILE A 269 7.88 -6.89 -14.85
N PRO A 270 7.52 -7.56 -15.97
CA PRO A 270 7.93 -8.93 -16.19
C PRO A 270 9.40 -8.97 -16.66
N ASP A 271 10.02 -10.12 -16.49
CA ASP A 271 11.41 -10.39 -16.94
C ASP A 271 11.50 -10.92 -18.38
N THR A 272 10.37 -11.01 -19.08
CA THR A 272 10.25 -11.64 -20.38
C THR A 272 10.83 -10.84 -21.55
N ASP A 273 10.95 -9.51 -21.37
CA ASP A 273 11.47 -8.60 -22.41
C ASP A 273 12.18 -7.42 -21.75
N GLY A 274 13.46 -7.24 -22.08
CA GLY A 274 14.29 -6.17 -21.49
C GLY A 274 13.81 -4.76 -21.77
N ARG A 275 12.95 -4.56 -22.76
CA ARG A 275 12.38 -3.23 -23.07
C ARG A 275 11.46 -2.72 -21.96
N TRP A 276 10.85 -3.59 -21.16
CA TRP A 276 10.10 -3.19 -19.96
C TRP A 276 10.98 -2.43 -18.97
N MET A 277 12.27 -2.79 -18.88
CA MET A 277 13.22 -2.10 -17.99
C MET A 277 13.43 -0.64 -18.40
N ASP A 278 13.43 -0.33 -19.69
CA ASP A 278 13.57 1.06 -20.18
C ASP A 278 12.38 1.92 -19.75
N ILE A 279 11.17 1.35 -19.73
CA ILE A 279 9.97 2.03 -19.21
C ILE A 279 10.11 2.26 -17.70
N LEU A 280 10.54 1.26 -16.95
CA LEU A 280 10.74 1.36 -15.51
C LEU A 280 11.78 2.43 -15.17
N ASP A 281 12.93 2.43 -15.85
CA ASP A 281 13.99 3.40 -15.62
C ASP A 281 13.50 4.82 -15.85
N ALA A 282 12.76 5.07 -16.92
CA ALA A 282 12.18 6.37 -17.21
C ALA A 282 11.15 6.79 -16.15
N ALA A 283 10.31 5.86 -15.70
CA ALA A 283 9.31 6.10 -14.66
C ALA A 283 9.96 6.45 -13.32
N LEU A 284 10.97 5.69 -12.90
CA LEU A 284 11.70 5.95 -11.65
C LEU A 284 12.44 7.28 -11.69
N LYS A 285 13.05 7.60 -12.82
CA LYS A 285 13.70 8.91 -13.01
C LYS A 285 12.69 10.06 -12.86
N TYR A 286 11.53 9.91 -13.48
CA TYR A 286 10.45 10.90 -13.38
C TYR A 286 9.96 11.09 -11.94
N LEU A 287 9.77 10.00 -11.19
CA LEU A 287 9.41 10.05 -9.77
C LEU A 287 10.51 10.72 -8.94
N GLN A 288 11.77 10.36 -9.18
CA GLN A 288 12.90 10.94 -8.48
C GLN A 288 13.02 12.45 -8.73
N GLU A 289 12.84 12.90 -9.97
CA GLU A 289 12.86 14.32 -10.34
C GLU A 289 11.74 15.12 -9.67
N ASN A 290 10.63 14.43 -9.32
CA ASN A 290 9.49 15.02 -8.63
C ASN A 290 9.46 14.74 -7.11
N GLY A 291 10.50 14.14 -6.55
CA GLY A 291 10.62 13.88 -5.12
C GLY A 291 9.62 12.87 -4.57
N ILE A 292 9.18 11.90 -5.40
CA ILE A 292 8.16 10.91 -5.04
C ILE A 292 8.82 9.55 -4.80
N ASN A 293 8.60 9.00 -3.61
CA ASN A 293 9.07 7.67 -3.23
C ASN A 293 8.23 6.58 -3.91
N GLY A 294 8.77 5.38 -3.98
CA GLY A 294 8.05 4.23 -4.53
C GLY A 294 8.53 2.90 -3.98
N THR A 295 7.70 1.88 -4.13
CA THR A 295 8.01 0.50 -3.75
C THR A 295 7.65 -0.46 -4.87
N TYR A 296 8.61 -1.29 -5.27
CA TYR A 296 8.46 -2.28 -6.33
C TYR A 296 7.57 -3.44 -5.87
N TRP A 297 6.66 -3.90 -6.68
CA TRP A 297 5.87 -5.11 -6.46
C TRP A 297 6.48 -6.29 -7.22
N SER A 298 6.98 -7.36 -6.58
CA SER A 298 7.20 -7.52 -5.16
C SER A 298 8.23 -8.61 -4.95
N ALA A 299 8.60 -8.79 -3.69
CA ALA A 299 9.43 -9.89 -3.24
C ALA A 299 8.80 -10.48 -1.98
N GLY A 300 9.29 -11.63 -1.49
CA GLY A 300 8.77 -12.22 -0.28
C GLY A 300 8.92 -13.73 -0.24
N PRO A 301 8.69 -14.36 0.92
CA PRO A 301 8.99 -15.77 1.14
C PRO A 301 8.14 -16.74 0.28
N ARG A 302 7.08 -16.26 -0.35
CA ARG A 302 6.17 -17.08 -1.14
C ARG A 302 6.27 -16.83 -2.66
N TRP A 303 7.23 -16.02 -3.09
CA TRP A 303 7.45 -15.71 -4.50
C TRP A 303 8.50 -16.60 -5.16
N GLY A 304 9.10 -17.57 -4.42
CA GLY A 304 10.19 -18.40 -4.89
C GLY A 304 11.54 -17.69 -4.87
N ASP A 305 12.45 -18.09 -5.74
CA ASP A 305 13.75 -17.45 -5.82
C ASP A 305 13.62 -16.02 -6.34
N TYR A 306 14.32 -15.12 -5.72
CA TYR A 306 14.38 -13.73 -6.18
C TYR A 306 15.12 -13.66 -7.52
N PRO A 307 14.60 -12.93 -8.50
CA PRO A 307 15.31 -12.73 -9.76
C PRO A 307 16.60 -11.92 -9.60
#